data_c5f2ba58e3d310d366bc4bd0ec8c06f3
#
_entry.id   c5f2ba58e3d310d366bc4bd0ec8c06f3
#
_cell.length_a   1.000
_cell.length_b   1.000
_cell.length_c   1.000
_cell.angle_alpha   90.00
_cell.angle_beta   90.00
_cell.angle_gamma   90.00
#
_symmetry.space_group_name_H-M   'P 1'
#
loop_
_entity.id
_entity.type
_entity.pdbx_description
1 polymer ?
#
loop_
_entity_poly.entity_id
_entity_poly.type
_entity_poly.pdbx_seq_one_letter_code
_entity_poly.pdbx_strand_id
1 'polypeptide(L)'
;MSASMSLAGAALLASTGCTMVATGLYVLTGNNVPAEYDGLKGKKVAIVCRPTTALDFNNSSVANLLANQVASQLSTNVRNVTIVDQRTVNDWTDENTWDQYIEIGKALNADYVVGIDLEEFSIYMGQTLYQGRATIHLAVYDPKKDKLPVWEKHLPQAVYPPTGGIPSSERPESEFRRKFVGTLADRISRHFYPHDATVDFAPDSTVLY
;
A
#
# COMPACT_ATOMS: atom_id res chain seq x y z
N MET A 1 -0.35 -49.35 62.56
CA MET A 1 0.43 -48.17 62.95
C MET A 1 1.13 -47.60 61.74
N SER A 2 0.69 -46.40 61.38
CA SER A 2 1.49 -45.30 60.83
C SER A 2 2.20 -45.49 59.48
N ALA A 3 1.68 -44.87 58.50
CA ALA A 3 2.33 -43.66 57.98
C ALA A 3 1.54 -43.09 56.79
N SER A 4 0.75 -42.09 57.06
CA SER A 4 0.29 -41.13 56.11
C SER A 4 1.36 -40.04 56.03
N MET A 5 1.93 -39.69 54.87
CA MET A 5 2.41 -38.35 54.64
C MET A 5 2.96 -38.16 53.19
N SER A 6 2.53 -37.09 52.61
CA SER A 6 3.19 -36.37 51.51
C SER A 6 2.76 -36.70 50.08
N LEU A 7 1.64 -36.13 49.69
CA LEU A 7 1.34 -35.78 48.30
C LEU A 7 0.80 -34.34 48.27
N ALA A 8 1.67 -33.37 48.49
CA ALA A 8 1.35 -31.95 48.31
C ALA A 8 2.63 -31.23 47.92
N GLY A 9 2.85 -31.04 46.65
CA GLY A 9 4.03 -30.30 46.20
C GLY A 9 4.34 -30.24 44.70
N ALA A 10 3.40 -30.55 43.82
CA ALA A 10 3.70 -30.57 42.38
C ALA A 10 2.71 -29.79 41.50
N ALA A 11 2.05 -28.75 42.01
CA ALA A 11 1.00 -28.04 41.27
C ALA A 11 1.22 -26.53 41.11
N LEU A 12 2.47 -26.01 41.16
CA LEU A 12 2.72 -24.56 41.16
C LEU A 12 3.72 -24.08 40.09
N LEU A 13 4.02 -24.83 39.02
CA LEU A 13 4.99 -24.45 38.01
C LEU A 13 4.42 -24.31 36.58
N ALA A 14 3.10 -24.27 36.41
CA ALA A 14 2.49 -24.26 35.07
C ALA A 14 1.97 -22.89 34.60
N SER A 15 2.17 -21.77 35.31
CA SER A 15 1.55 -20.49 34.96
C SER A 15 2.49 -19.40 34.41
N THR A 16 3.78 -19.66 34.26
CA THR A 16 4.74 -18.63 33.79
C THR A 16 5.25 -18.81 32.36
N GLY A 17 4.77 -19.83 31.63
CA GLY A 17 5.30 -20.18 30.30
C GLY A 17 4.81 -19.29 29.12
N CYS A 18 3.59 -18.75 29.19
CA CYS A 18 2.99 -18.10 28.04
C CYS A 18 3.53 -16.69 27.77
N THR A 19 3.92 -15.94 28.80
CA THR A 19 4.45 -14.58 28.64
C THR A 19 5.87 -14.55 28.11
N MET A 20 6.73 -15.48 28.47
CA MET A 20 8.12 -15.53 27.97
C MET A 20 8.19 -15.91 26.49
N VAL A 21 7.32 -16.81 26.02
CA VAL A 21 7.26 -17.20 24.60
C VAL A 21 6.76 -16.04 23.76
N ALA A 22 5.72 -15.33 24.20
CA ALA A 22 5.18 -14.16 23.52
C ALA A 22 6.21 -13.01 23.45
N THR A 23 6.93 -12.74 24.54
CA THR A 23 7.98 -11.72 24.58
C THR A 23 9.19 -12.12 23.71
N GLY A 24 9.58 -13.40 23.71
CA GLY A 24 10.65 -13.90 22.84
C GLY A 24 10.30 -13.82 21.36
N LEU A 25 9.05 -14.12 20.98
CA LEU A 25 8.57 -13.98 19.62
C LEU A 25 8.55 -12.49 19.19
N TYR A 26 8.10 -11.59 20.05
CA TYR A 26 8.07 -10.15 19.80
C TYR A 26 9.48 -9.57 19.58
N VAL A 27 10.47 -10.02 20.36
CA VAL A 27 11.88 -9.59 20.20
C VAL A 27 12.49 -10.13 18.91
N LEU A 28 12.08 -11.32 18.45
CA LEU A 28 12.61 -11.96 17.24
C LEU A 28 11.92 -11.50 15.95
N THR A 29 10.63 -11.19 15.98
CA THR A 29 9.87 -10.78 14.79
C THR A 29 9.79 -9.26 14.62
N GLY A 30 10.14 -8.49 15.65
CA GLY A 30 9.95 -7.05 15.67
C GLY A 30 8.46 -6.69 15.53
N ASN A 31 8.19 -5.41 15.29
CA ASN A 31 6.84 -4.87 15.10
C ASN A 31 6.39 -4.96 13.62
N ASN A 32 6.96 -5.89 12.84
CA ASN A 32 6.73 -5.98 11.40
C ASN A 32 5.37 -6.61 11.07
N VAL A 33 4.53 -5.86 10.37
CA VAL A 33 3.32 -6.34 9.71
C VAL A 33 3.73 -7.10 8.45
N PRO A 34 3.30 -8.34 8.24
CA PRO A 34 3.61 -9.07 7.02
C PRO A 34 2.89 -8.46 5.82
N ALA A 35 3.43 -8.66 4.61
CA ALA A 35 2.75 -8.31 3.38
C ALA A 35 1.38 -9.02 3.29
N GLU A 36 0.33 -8.31 2.90
CA GLU A 36 -0.99 -8.91 2.63
C GLU A 36 -0.97 -9.73 1.33
N TYR A 37 -0.18 -9.30 0.36
CA TYR A 37 0.07 -10.03 -0.87
C TYR A 37 1.57 -10.08 -1.16
N ASP A 38 2.18 -11.24 -1.06
CA ASP A 38 3.63 -11.44 -1.25
C ASP A 38 4.01 -12.06 -2.62
N GLY A 39 3.01 -12.24 -3.50
CA GLY A 39 3.19 -12.90 -4.80
C GLY A 39 4.03 -12.12 -5.83
N LEU A 40 4.40 -10.87 -5.55
CA LEU A 40 5.22 -10.05 -6.46
C LEU A 40 6.71 -10.35 -6.39
N LYS A 41 7.18 -11.10 -5.41
CA LYS A 41 8.60 -11.44 -5.22
C LYS A 41 9.15 -12.20 -6.42
N GLY A 42 10.26 -11.71 -6.98
CA GLY A 42 10.93 -12.33 -8.14
C GLY A 42 10.13 -12.28 -9.45
N LYS A 43 9.15 -11.37 -9.55
CA LYS A 43 8.26 -11.22 -10.70
C LYS A 43 8.52 -9.94 -11.47
N LYS A 44 8.20 -9.96 -12.77
CA LYS A 44 8.11 -8.78 -13.60
C LYS A 44 6.71 -8.19 -13.47
N VAL A 45 6.61 -6.95 -12.99
CA VAL A 45 5.36 -6.31 -12.59
C VAL A 45 5.17 -4.98 -13.32
N ALA A 46 4.00 -4.79 -13.94
CA ALA A 46 3.56 -3.50 -14.44
C ALA A 46 2.65 -2.82 -13.40
N ILE A 47 2.84 -1.51 -13.19
CA ILE A 47 2.00 -0.71 -12.29
C ILE A 47 1.18 0.24 -13.14
N VAL A 48 -0.13 0.21 -12.98
CA VAL A 48 -1.07 1.03 -13.76
C VAL A 48 -2.04 1.70 -12.82
N CYS A 49 -2.15 3.01 -12.89
CA CYS A 49 -3.17 3.77 -12.19
C CYS A 49 -4.16 4.36 -13.18
N ARG A 50 -5.46 4.11 -12.96
CA ARG A 50 -6.56 4.59 -13.78
C ARG A 50 -7.53 5.43 -12.93
N PRO A 51 -7.80 6.69 -13.29
CA PRO A 51 -8.91 7.42 -12.71
C PRO A 51 -10.23 6.84 -13.25
N THR A 52 -11.15 6.42 -12.37
CA THR A 52 -12.43 5.79 -12.76
C THR A 52 -13.55 6.79 -12.99
N THR A 53 -13.45 7.97 -12.40
CA THR A 53 -14.38 9.06 -12.65
C THR A 53 -13.85 9.96 -13.77
N ALA A 54 -14.75 10.50 -14.60
CA ALA A 54 -14.45 11.50 -15.63
C ALA A 54 -13.99 12.84 -14.99
N LEU A 55 -13.10 12.74 -14.03
CA LEU A 55 -12.47 13.84 -13.32
C LEU A 55 -11.32 14.33 -14.19
N ASP A 56 -11.55 15.47 -14.83
CA ASP A 56 -10.61 16.40 -15.43
C ASP A 56 -9.23 15.89 -15.85
N PHE A 57 -8.73 16.39 -16.98
CA PHE A 57 -7.37 16.22 -17.51
C PHE A 57 -6.24 16.39 -16.47
N ASN A 58 -6.51 17.06 -15.35
CA ASN A 58 -5.60 17.18 -14.21
C ASN A 58 -5.32 15.87 -13.48
N ASN A 59 -6.19 14.86 -13.58
CA ASN A 59 -6.04 13.61 -12.83
C ASN A 59 -5.18 12.57 -13.55
N SER A 60 -4.97 12.70 -14.87
CA SER A 60 -4.00 11.85 -15.58
C SER A 60 -2.58 12.06 -15.05
N SER A 61 -2.21 13.30 -14.75
CA SER A 61 -0.91 13.62 -14.16
C SER A 61 -0.76 13.07 -12.74
N VAL A 62 -1.85 13.05 -11.96
CA VAL A 62 -1.87 12.45 -10.62
C VAL A 62 -1.76 10.94 -10.69
N ALA A 63 -2.49 10.29 -11.61
CA ALA A 63 -2.44 8.85 -11.80
C ALA A 63 -1.02 8.39 -12.19
N ASN A 64 -0.39 9.09 -13.13
CA ASN A 64 0.99 8.81 -13.53
C ASN A 64 1.99 9.03 -12.39
N LEU A 65 1.83 10.10 -11.62
CA LEU A 65 2.67 10.36 -10.45
C LEU A 65 2.51 9.28 -9.38
N LEU A 66 1.28 8.84 -9.12
CA LEU A 66 0.98 7.79 -8.15
C LEU A 66 1.59 6.45 -8.59
N ALA A 67 1.38 6.06 -9.86
CA ALA A 67 1.96 4.84 -10.41
C ALA A 67 3.50 4.83 -10.34
N ASN A 68 4.15 5.96 -10.69
CA ASN A 68 5.60 6.12 -10.59
C ASN A 68 6.11 5.96 -9.16
N GLN A 69 5.43 6.56 -8.17
CA GLN A 69 5.85 6.47 -6.76
C GLN A 69 5.63 5.07 -6.20
N VAL A 70 4.51 4.41 -6.52
CA VAL A 70 4.27 3.01 -6.15
C VAL A 70 5.33 2.11 -6.78
N ALA A 71 5.62 2.29 -8.07
CA ALA A 71 6.67 1.54 -8.79
C ALA A 71 8.04 1.67 -8.10
N SER A 72 8.42 2.89 -7.73
CA SER A 72 9.66 3.17 -7.01
C SER A 72 9.72 2.47 -5.65
N GLN A 73 8.64 2.54 -4.87
CA GLN A 73 8.58 1.89 -3.56
C GLN A 73 8.60 0.37 -3.65
N LEU A 74 7.88 -0.22 -4.60
CA LEU A 74 7.89 -1.66 -4.81
C LEU A 74 9.26 -2.15 -5.27
N SER A 75 9.94 -1.41 -6.17
CA SER A 75 11.29 -1.76 -6.62
C SER A 75 12.31 -1.78 -5.48
N THR A 76 12.11 -0.92 -4.47
CA THR A 76 13.02 -0.81 -3.32
C THR A 76 12.72 -1.87 -2.25
N ASN A 77 11.44 -2.15 -1.99
CA ASN A 77 11.02 -2.91 -0.81
C ASN A 77 10.60 -4.36 -1.11
N VAL A 78 10.23 -4.67 -2.36
CA VAL A 78 9.87 -6.05 -2.74
C VAL A 78 11.10 -6.79 -3.27
N ARG A 79 11.42 -7.91 -2.65
CA ARG A 79 12.64 -8.68 -2.97
C ARG A 79 12.63 -9.20 -4.41
N ASN A 80 13.68 -8.85 -5.18
CA ASN A 80 13.91 -9.34 -6.54
C ASN A 80 12.76 -9.06 -7.52
N VAL A 81 11.93 -8.05 -7.27
CA VAL A 81 10.92 -7.61 -8.23
C VAL A 81 11.57 -6.86 -9.39
N THR A 82 11.05 -7.05 -10.59
CA THR A 82 11.43 -6.26 -11.77
C THR A 82 10.24 -5.42 -12.18
N ILE A 83 10.32 -4.12 -12.00
CA ILE A 83 9.25 -3.21 -12.39
C ILE A 83 9.39 -2.86 -13.87
N VAL A 84 8.30 -2.93 -14.63
CA VAL A 84 8.25 -2.43 -16.01
C VAL A 84 8.41 -0.92 -15.98
N ASP A 85 9.23 -0.38 -16.87
CA ASP A 85 9.44 1.07 -16.96
C ASP A 85 8.12 1.80 -17.16
N GLN A 86 7.86 2.81 -16.32
CA GLN A 86 6.58 3.53 -16.33
C GLN A 86 6.35 4.33 -17.62
N ARG A 87 7.40 4.73 -18.33
CA ARG A 87 7.27 5.35 -19.65
C ARG A 87 6.69 4.35 -20.64
N THR A 88 7.23 3.12 -20.64
CA THR A 88 6.72 2.05 -21.51
C THR A 88 5.26 1.71 -21.20
N VAL A 89 4.87 1.74 -19.92
CA VAL A 89 3.46 1.54 -19.53
C VAL A 89 2.59 2.68 -20.04
N ASN A 90 3.02 3.93 -19.84
CA ASN A 90 2.27 5.11 -20.25
C ASN A 90 2.16 5.19 -21.79
N ASP A 91 3.27 5.00 -22.51
CA ASP A 91 3.28 5.01 -23.98
C ASP A 91 2.27 3.99 -24.54
N TRP A 92 2.28 2.78 -23.97
CA TRP A 92 1.33 1.76 -24.41
C TRP A 92 -0.13 2.11 -24.08
N THR A 93 -0.42 2.62 -22.89
CA THR A 93 -1.78 3.00 -22.47
C THR A 93 -2.32 4.21 -23.22
N ASP A 94 -1.46 5.11 -23.67
CA ASP A 94 -1.82 6.30 -24.45
C ASP A 94 -2.07 5.96 -25.94
N GLU A 95 -1.34 4.97 -26.47
CA GLU A 95 -1.44 4.56 -27.87
C GLU A 95 -2.56 3.51 -28.13
N ASN A 96 -3.01 2.82 -27.10
CA ASN A 96 -3.97 1.71 -27.24
C ASN A 96 -5.25 1.96 -26.45
N THR A 97 -6.38 1.60 -27.02
CA THR A 97 -7.63 1.49 -26.30
C THR A 97 -7.61 0.18 -25.49
N TRP A 98 -7.82 0.25 -24.20
CA TRP A 98 -7.82 -0.91 -23.31
C TRP A 98 -8.91 -0.79 -22.24
N ASP A 99 -9.52 -1.91 -21.89
CA ASP A 99 -10.56 -1.99 -20.84
C ASP A 99 -10.10 -2.79 -19.62
N GLN A 100 -9.12 -3.68 -19.82
CA GLN A 100 -8.71 -4.63 -18.79
C GLN A 100 -7.20 -4.59 -18.55
N TYR A 101 -6.81 -4.61 -17.29
CA TYR A 101 -5.40 -4.61 -16.86
C TYR A 101 -4.57 -5.77 -17.44
N ILE A 102 -5.21 -6.94 -17.68
CA ILE A 102 -4.52 -8.10 -18.27
C ILE A 102 -4.00 -7.83 -19.69
N GLU A 103 -4.62 -6.92 -20.44
CA GLU A 103 -4.19 -6.56 -21.80
C GLU A 103 -2.83 -5.90 -21.76
N ILE A 104 -2.64 -4.98 -20.83
CA ILE A 104 -1.36 -4.29 -20.57
C ILE A 104 -0.30 -5.32 -20.16
N GLY A 105 -0.64 -6.22 -19.23
CA GLY A 105 0.27 -7.25 -18.79
C GLY A 105 0.76 -8.18 -19.90
N LYS A 106 -0.14 -8.58 -20.81
CA LYS A 106 0.18 -9.38 -21.99
C LYS A 106 1.09 -8.63 -22.95
N ALA A 107 0.73 -7.38 -23.27
CA ALA A 107 1.47 -6.56 -24.22
C ALA A 107 2.90 -6.27 -23.73
N LEU A 108 3.07 -5.99 -22.44
CA LEU A 108 4.36 -5.66 -21.83
C LEU A 108 5.13 -6.89 -21.31
N ASN A 109 4.58 -8.09 -21.55
CA ASN A 109 5.14 -9.35 -21.08
C ASN A 109 5.49 -9.30 -19.57
N ALA A 110 4.54 -8.81 -18.77
CA ALA A 110 4.61 -8.79 -17.32
C ALA A 110 4.04 -10.09 -16.73
N ASP A 111 4.57 -10.52 -15.58
CA ASP A 111 4.01 -11.66 -14.84
C ASP A 111 2.77 -11.26 -14.06
N TYR A 112 2.75 -10.02 -13.55
CA TYR A 112 1.61 -9.43 -12.85
C TYR A 112 1.40 -7.97 -13.25
N VAL A 113 0.14 -7.53 -13.12
CA VAL A 113 -0.22 -6.11 -13.20
C VAL A 113 -0.84 -5.69 -11.87
N VAL A 114 -0.28 -4.66 -11.25
CA VAL A 114 -0.90 -3.98 -10.13
C VAL A 114 -1.77 -2.86 -10.69
N GLY A 115 -3.07 -3.05 -10.65
CA GLY A 115 -4.08 -2.07 -11.05
C GLY A 115 -4.48 -1.21 -9.85
N ILE A 116 -4.48 0.09 -10.05
CA ILE A 116 -4.88 1.09 -9.06
C ILE A 116 -6.02 1.88 -9.67
N ASP A 117 -7.25 1.58 -9.27
CA ASP A 117 -8.40 2.39 -9.65
C ASP A 117 -8.54 3.54 -8.66
N LEU A 118 -8.30 4.76 -9.13
CA LEU A 118 -8.46 5.99 -8.35
C LEU A 118 -9.89 6.48 -8.53
N GLU A 119 -10.78 6.11 -7.60
CA GLU A 119 -12.22 6.37 -7.69
C GLU A 119 -12.59 7.80 -7.30
N GLU A 120 -11.86 8.37 -6.35
CA GLU A 120 -12.00 9.74 -5.90
C GLU A 120 -10.62 10.34 -5.67
N PHE A 121 -10.42 11.58 -6.07
CA PHE A 121 -9.24 12.36 -5.73
C PHE A 121 -9.59 13.84 -5.63
N SER A 122 -9.31 14.43 -4.48
CA SER A 122 -9.48 15.86 -4.22
C SER A 122 -8.37 16.34 -3.30
N ILE A 123 -7.95 17.59 -3.48
CA ILE A 123 -6.94 18.21 -2.62
C ILE A 123 -7.46 19.43 -1.88
N TYR A 124 -8.73 19.78 -2.07
CA TYR A 124 -9.33 20.97 -1.46
C TYR A 124 -10.39 20.62 -0.43
N MET A 125 -10.38 21.35 0.68
CA MET A 125 -11.45 21.46 1.63
C MET A 125 -11.97 22.90 1.59
N GLY A 126 -13.05 23.12 0.81
CA GLY A 126 -13.53 24.47 0.51
C GLY A 126 -12.60 25.23 -0.43
N GLN A 127 -12.51 26.55 -0.29
CA GLN A 127 -11.77 27.42 -1.23
C GLN A 127 -10.36 27.79 -0.78
N THR A 128 -10.08 27.69 0.51
CA THR A 128 -8.87 28.27 1.11
C THR A 128 -8.01 27.27 1.88
N LEU A 129 -8.43 26.00 1.92
CA LEU A 129 -7.74 24.96 2.66
C LEU A 129 -7.43 23.78 1.77
N TYR A 130 -6.23 23.23 1.91
CA TYR A 130 -5.86 21.94 1.38
C TYR A 130 -6.17 20.83 2.37
N GLN A 131 -6.94 19.84 1.93
CA GLN A 131 -7.09 18.55 2.55
C GLN A 131 -7.26 17.51 1.44
N GLY A 132 -6.29 16.62 1.31
CA GLY A 132 -6.34 15.52 0.35
C GLY A 132 -7.37 14.48 0.75
N ARG A 133 -8.19 14.02 -0.20
CA ARG A 133 -9.10 12.88 -0.06
C ARG A 133 -8.95 12.00 -1.28
N ALA A 134 -8.87 10.69 -1.05
CA ALA A 134 -8.82 9.71 -2.14
C ALA A 134 -9.48 8.41 -1.73
N THR A 135 -10.19 7.79 -2.67
CA THR A 135 -10.72 6.43 -2.57
C THR A 135 -10.04 5.58 -3.64
N ILE A 136 -9.53 4.42 -3.25
CA ILE A 136 -8.71 3.57 -4.11
C ILE A 136 -9.21 2.13 -4.03
N HIS A 137 -9.44 1.53 -5.18
CA HIS A 137 -9.52 0.09 -5.34
C HIS A 137 -8.19 -0.43 -5.90
N LEU A 138 -7.59 -1.37 -5.19
CA LEU A 138 -6.29 -1.95 -5.51
C LEU A 138 -6.48 -3.42 -5.90
N ALA A 139 -5.91 -3.84 -7.02
CA ALA A 139 -6.02 -5.21 -7.49
C ALA A 139 -4.75 -5.70 -8.17
N VAL A 140 -4.49 -7.00 -8.07
CA VAL A 140 -3.38 -7.67 -8.76
C VAL A 140 -3.95 -8.66 -9.76
N TYR A 141 -3.49 -8.57 -11.00
CA TYR A 141 -3.93 -9.41 -12.12
C TYR A 141 -2.77 -10.29 -12.61
N ASP A 142 -3.09 -11.55 -12.90
CA ASP A 142 -2.19 -12.48 -13.61
C ASP A 142 -2.59 -12.52 -15.09
N PRO A 143 -1.78 -11.97 -16.01
CA PRO A 143 -2.13 -11.94 -17.44
C PRO A 143 -2.28 -13.32 -18.10
N LYS A 144 -1.79 -14.37 -17.44
CA LYS A 144 -1.88 -15.77 -17.91
C LYS A 144 -3.16 -16.48 -17.45
N LYS A 145 -3.91 -15.83 -16.54
CA LYS A 145 -5.18 -16.34 -16.00
C LYS A 145 -6.38 -15.58 -16.56
N ASP A 146 -7.53 -15.82 -15.92
CA ASP A 146 -8.77 -15.15 -16.23
C ASP A 146 -8.73 -13.64 -15.93
N LYS A 147 -9.75 -12.93 -16.34
CA LYS A 147 -9.90 -11.48 -16.18
C LYS A 147 -10.05 -11.04 -14.72
N LEU A 148 -10.30 -11.99 -13.80
CA LEU A 148 -10.46 -11.71 -12.38
C LEU A 148 -9.11 -11.45 -11.70
N PRO A 149 -9.05 -10.55 -10.74
CA PRO A 149 -7.85 -10.33 -9.96
C PRO A 149 -7.50 -11.57 -9.13
N VAL A 150 -6.22 -11.83 -8.95
CA VAL A 150 -5.72 -12.87 -8.04
C VAL A 150 -5.69 -12.38 -6.59
N TRP A 151 -5.75 -11.07 -6.40
CA TRP A 151 -5.89 -10.38 -5.12
C TRP A 151 -6.49 -9.00 -5.35
N GLU A 152 -7.37 -8.54 -4.47
CA GLU A 152 -7.95 -7.20 -4.53
C GLU A 152 -8.28 -6.66 -3.15
N LYS A 153 -8.33 -5.34 -3.03
CA LYS A 153 -8.68 -4.66 -1.80
C LYS A 153 -9.23 -3.26 -2.06
N HIS A 154 -10.38 -2.95 -1.48
CA HIS A 154 -10.86 -1.57 -1.35
C HIS A 154 -10.19 -0.94 -0.13
N LEU A 155 -9.42 0.12 -0.36
CA LEU A 155 -8.77 0.85 0.72
C LEU A 155 -9.78 1.80 1.38
N PRO A 156 -9.76 1.93 2.73
CA PRO A 156 -10.51 2.98 3.38
C PRO A 156 -10.14 4.35 2.82
N GLN A 157 -11.08 5.29 2.75
CA GLN A 157 -10.81 6.63 2.24
C GLN A 157 -9.57 7.23 2.94
N ALA A 158 -8.64 7.69 2.13
CA ALA A 158 -7.46 8.40 2.60
C ALA A 158 -7.81 9.87 2.80
N VAL A 159 -7.47 10.41 3.97
CA VAL A 159 -7.59 11.85 4.27
C VAL A 159 -6.24 12.35 4.76
N TYR A 160 -5.74 13.45 4.18
CA TYR A 160 -4.47 14.04 4.54
C TYR A 160 -4.52 15.59 4.49
N PRO A 161 -4.11 16.29 5.57
CA PRO A 161 -3.87 15.74 6.91
C PRO A 161 -5.16 15.16 7.50
N PRO A 162 -5.07 14.23 8.47
CA PRO A 162 -6.24 13.56 9.04
C PRO A 162 -7.13 14.51 9.84
N THR A 163 -6.54 15.56 10.39
CA THR A 163 -7.24 16.57 11.20
C THR A 163 -7.06 17.95 10.59
N GLY A 164 -8.18 18.58 10.22
CA GLY A 164 -8.17 19.93 9.67
C GLY A 164 -7.62 20.04 8.26
N GLY A 165 -7.45 21.27 7.78
CA GLY A 165 -6.84 21.59 6.48
C GLY A 165 -5.65 22.54 6.66
N ILE A 166 -4.76 22.57 5.66
CA ILE A 166 -3.62 23.50 5.61
C ILE A 166 -4.05 24.71 4.78
N PRO A 167 -3.87 25.95 5.26
CA PRO A 167 -4.16 27.13 4.47
C PRO A 167 -3.43 27.13 3.12
N SER A 168 -4.16 27.39 2.03
CA SER A 168 -3.58 27.40 0.67
C SER A 168 -2.55 28.53 0.47
N SER A 169 -2.54 29.52 1.36
CA SER A 169 -1.52 30.56 1.40
C SER A 169 -0.16 30.11 1.97
N GLU A 170 -0.11 29.00 2.70
CA GLU A 170 1.11 28.51 3.35
C GLU A 170 2.00 27.65 2.45
N ARG A 171 1.40 27.03 1.42
CA ARG A 171 2.10 26.10 0.52
C ARG A 171 1.59 26.19 -0.91
N PRO A 172 2.47 26.00 -1.91
CA PRO A 172 2.04 25.79 -3.29
C PRO A 172 1.19 24.50 -3.42
N GLU A 173 0.14 24.57 -4.24
CA GLU A 173 -0.71 23.41 -4.54
C GLU A 173 0.08 22.18 -5.00
N SER A 174 1.05 22.40 -5.88
CA SER A 174 1.89 21.33 -6.44
C SER A 174 2.71 20.58 -5.37
N GLU A 175 3.16 21.30 -4.34
CA GLU A 175 3.87 20.71 -3.21
C GLU A 175 2.93 19.85 -2.36
N PHE A 176 1.75 20.40 -2.01
CA PHE A 176 0.74 19.66 -1.26
C PHE A 176 0.29 18.40 -2.01
N ARG A 177 -0.02 18.54 -3.31
CA ARG A 177 -0.41 17.42 -4.17
C ARG A 177 0.64 16.32 -4.19
N ARG A 178 1.91 16.67 -4.40
CA ARG A 178 3.02 15.69 -4.41
C ARG A 178 3.14 14.96 -3.08
N LYS A 179 3.00 15.66 -1.97
CA LYS A 179 3.06 15.09 -0.64
C LYS A 179 1.89 14.13 -0.38
N PHE A 180 0.68 14.52 -0.74
CA PHE A 180 -0.48 13.66 -0.62
C PHE A 180 -0.37 12.41 -1.48
N VAL A 181 0.06 12.54 -2.74
CA VAL A 181 0.31 11.38 -3.61
C VAL A 181 1.38 10.46 -3.02
N GLY A 182 2.43 11.02 -2.38
CA GLY A 182 3.43 10.24 -1.65
C GLY A 182 2.83 9.42 -0.52
N THR A 183 1.94 10.01 0.26
CA THR A 183 1.21 9.31 1.32
C THR A 183 0.34 8.18 0.77
N LEU A 184 -0.33 8.41 -0.37
CA LEU A 184 -1.12 7.37 -1.03
C LEU A 184 -0.25 6.23 -1.53
N ALA A 185 0.87 6.54 -2.19
CA ALA A 185 1.81 5.54 -2.70
C ALA A 185 2.37 4.66 -1.59
N ASP A 186 2.74 5.26 -0.46
CA ASP A 186 3.22 4.56 0.70
C ASP A 186 2.15 3.60 1.27
N ARG A 187 0.93 4.10 1.42
CA ARG A 187 -0.21 3.29 1.88
C ARG A 187 -0.52 2.11 0.95
N ILE A 188 -0.48 2.31 -0.37
CA ILE A 188 -0.70 1.26 -1.37
C ILE A 188 0.42 0.22 -1.30
N SER A 189 1.66 0.67 -1.29
CA SER A 189 2.83 -0.19 -1.45
C SER A 189 3.04 -1.14 -0.27
N ARG A 190 2.68 -0.73 0.94
CA ARG A 190 2.80 -1.53 2.17
C ARG A 190 2.03 -2.85 2.11
N HIS A 191 1.00 -2.97 1.29
CA HIS A 191 0.29 -4.24 1.12
C HIS A 191 1.17 -5.34 0.49
N PHE A 192 2.31 -4.98 -0.15
CA PHE A 192 3.15 -5.88 -0.93
C PHE A 192 4.47 -6.26 -0.28
N TYR A 193 4.84 -5.67 0.86
CA TYR A 193 6.07 -5.99 1.59
C TYR A 193 5.88 -5.84 3.11
N PRO A 194 6.69 -6.56 3.90
CA PRO A 194 6.66 -6.39 5.35
C PRO A 194 7.10 -4.98 5.75
N HIS A 195 6.37 -4.35 6.66
CA HIS A 195 6.65 -3.00 7.13
C HIS A 195 6.45 -2.86 8.64
N ASP A 196 7.01 -1.82 9.23
CA ASP A 196 6.86 -1.56 10.66
C ASP A 196 5.45 -1.03 10.96
N ALA A 197 4.75 -1.66 11.92
CA ALA A 197 3.42 -1.25 12.35
C ALA A 197 3.37 0.18 12.91
N THR A 198 4.46 0.69 13.46
CA THR A 198 4.49 2.06 14.01
C THR A 198 4.28 3.13 12.93
N VAL A 199 4.63 2.84 11.70
CA VAL A 199 4.46 3.75 10.57
C VAL A 199 2.97 3.92 10.19
N ASP A 200 2.12 2.94 10.51
CA ASP A 200 0.67 3.01 10.26
C ASP A 200 -0.04 4.00 11.20
N PHE A 201 0.54 4.25 12.36
CA PHE A 201 -0.01 5.13 13.40
C PHE A 201 0.54 6.56 13.37
N ALA A 202 1.52 6.85 12.52
CA ALA A 202 2.18 8.14 12.46
C ALA A 202 2.07 8.80 11.07
N PRO A 203 0.85 9.07 10.54
CA PRO A 203 0.69 9.73 9.25
C PRO A 203 1.30 11.16 9.23
N ASP A 204 1.51 11.78 10.41
CA ASP A 204 2.10 13.10 10.55
C ASP A 204 3.63 13.10 10.78
N SER A 205 4.23 11.95 11.13
CA SER A 205 5.67 11.88 11.44
C SER A 205 6.58 11.96 10.20
N THR A 206 6.06 11.77 9.02
CA THR A 206 6.76 11.97 7.73
C THR A 206 6.83 13.44 7.29
N VAL A 207 6.38 14.38 8.13
CA VAL A 207 6.26 15.80 7.80
C VAL A 207 7.50 16.62 8.18
N LEU A 208 8.45 16.02 8.88
CA LEU A 208 9.68 16.69 9.26
C LEU A 208 10.87 16.14 8.45
N TYR A 209 11.09 16.70 7.28
CA TYR A 209 12.39 17.03 6.66
C TYR A 209 12.20 17.44 5.21
#